data_16bb5b98a38083ea1caff34e9459db6a
#
_entry.id   16bb5b98a38083ea1caff34e9459db6a
#
_cell.length_a   1.000
_cell.length_b   1.000
_cell.length_c   1.000
_cell.angle_alpha   90.00
_cell.angle_beta   90.00
_cell.angle_gamma   90.00
#
_symmetry.space_group_name_H-M   'P 1'
#
loop_
_entity.id
_entity.type
_entity.pdbx_description
1 polymer ?
#
loop_
_entity_poly.entity_id
_entity_poly.type
_entity_poly.pdbx_seq_one_letter_code
_entity_poly.pdbx_strand_id
1 'polypeptide(L)'
;LPSGRGFRIETSDGVVTADHVVAATGPFQTPVIPPVVPDGVINQIHSCHYRNPEQLEDGGVLVVGAGSSGSQIADELLRSGRDVWLSVGPHDRPPRSYRGKDFVWWLGVLGKWQMKTPPAGREHVTIAVSGAYGGKTVDFRRFADRGMTLLGMTQGFEDGVISVAGDLAQNVAEGDANHLGLLAEADAYVEANGLDLPLEEEAKIIGPDPDCIVNPLCRLDLAEAGITNIIWATGYRQT
;
A
#
# COMPACT_ATOMS: atom_id res chain seq x y z
N LEU A 1 -34.61 12.13 -6.16
CA LEU A 1 -35.67 12.57 -5.23
C LEU A 1 -36.64 11.41 -5.01
N PRO A 2 -37.18 11.16 -3.79
CA PRO A 2 -38.22 10.18 -3.55
C PRO A 2 -39.46 10.53 -4.36
N SER A 3 -40.03 9.56 -5.07
CA SER A 3 -41.27 9.73 -5.84
C SER A 3 -42.32 8.75 -5.33
N GLY A 4 -43.01 9.07 -4.22
CA GLY A 4 -44.12 8.28 -3.66
C GLY A 4 -43.72 6.88 -3.22
N ARG A 5 -43.51 5.94 -4.14
CA ARG A 5 -42.91 4.62 -3.94
C ARG A 5 -41.69 4.49 -4.86
N GLY A 6 -40.49 4.64 -4.29
CA GLY A 6 -39.23 4.49 -5.02
C GLY A 6 -38.53 5.83 -5.32
N PHE A 7 -37.50 5.74 -6.18
CA PHE A 7 -36.60 6.84 -6.53
C PHE A 7 -36.65 7.11 -8.04
N ARG A 8 -36.64 8.38 -8.39
CA ARG A 8 -36.39 8.83 -9.75
C ARG A 8 -34.96 9.37 -9.84
N ILE A 9 -34.13 8.76 -10.68
CA ILE A 9 -32.71 9.03 -10.80
C ILE A 9 -32.47 9.66 -12.16
N GLU A 10 -31.87 10.84 -12.18
CA GLU A 10 -31.43 11.51 -13.40
C GLU A 10 -29.97 11.18 -13.65
N THR A 11 -29.66 10.67 -14.83
CA THR A 11 -28.33 10.29 -15.28
C THR A 11 -27.98 10.96 -16.61
N SER A 12 -26.72 10.88 -17.05
CA SER A 12 -26.28 11.33 -18.37
C SER A 12 -27.05 10.67 -19.52
N ASP A 13 -27.52 9.43 -19.32
CA ASP A 13 -28.18 8.62 -20.34
C ASP A 13 -29.71 8.66 -20.24
N GLY A 14 -30.25 9.48 -19.33
CA GLY A 14 -31.68 9.68 -19.15
C GLY A 14 -32.17 9.43 -17.73
N VAL A 15 -33.46 9.20 -17.59
CA VAL A 15 -34.12 9.02 -16.30
C VAL A 15 -34.40 7.53 -16.05
N VAL A 16 -33.98 7.06 -14.88
CA VAL A 16 -34.24 5.70 -14.39
C VAL A 16 -35.11 5.77 -13.14
N THR A 17 -36.04 4.84 -12.98
CA THR A 17 -36.79 4.66 -11.74
C THR A 17 -36.40 3.36 -11.08
N ALA A 18 -36.25 3.37 -9.74
CA ALA A 18 -35.89 2.19 -8.95
C ALA A 18 -36.62 2.22 -7.59
N ASP A 19 -36.98 1.05 -7.09
CA ASP A 19 -37.58 0.92 -5.76
C ASP A 19 -36.53 1.14 -4.66
N HIS A 20 -35.28 0.79 -4.94
CA HIS A 20 -34.15 0.92 -4.03
C HIS A 20 -32.92 1.49 -4.75
N VAL A 21 -32.12 2.31 -4.04
CA VAL A 21 -30.87 2.87 -4.52
C VAL A 21 -29.77 2.56 -3.52
N VAL A 22 -28.68 2.00 -4.00
CA VAL A 22 -27.46 1.79 -3.19
C VAL A 22 -26.42 2.81 -3.63
N ALA A 23 -26.06 3.73 -2.74
CA ALA A 23 -24.94 4.64 -2.96
C ALA A 23 -23.64 3.92 -2.61
N ALA A 24 -22.88 3.51 -3.63
CA ALA A 24 -21.62 2.79 -3.49
C ALA A 24 -20.44 3.61 -4.04
N THR A 25 -20.38 4.90 -3.71
CA THR A 25 -19.42 5.87 -4.25
C THR A 25 -18.00 5.65 -3.71
N GLY A 26 -17.87 5.01 -2.56
CA GLY A 26 -16.58 4.73 -1.90
C GLY A 26 -15.86 5.99 -1.41
N PRO A 27 -14.74 5.82 -0.67
CA PRO A 27 -13.92 6.92 -0.16
C PRO A 27 -12.81 7.36 -1.15
N PHE A 28 -12.53 6.60 -2.21
CA PHE A 28 -11.41 6.84 -3.13
C PHE A 28 -11.85 7.74 -4.30
N GLN A 29 -12.09 9.02 -4.02
CA GLN A 29 -12.73 9.93 -4.97
C GLN A 29 -11.71 10.67 -5.84
N THR A 30 -10.78 11.42 -5.23
CA THR A 30 -9.82 12.22 -5.97
C THR A 30 -8.40 11.70 -5.76
N PRO A 31 -7.73 11.16 -6.81
CA PRO A 31 -6.33 10.76 -6.72
C PRO A 31 -5.44 11.91 -6.27
N VAL A 32 -4.45 11.62 -5.43
CA VAL A 32 -3.50 12.61 -4.96
C VAL A 32 -2.14 12.34 -5.60
N ILE A 33 -1.70 13.23 -6.49
CA ILE A 33 -0.31 13.31 -6.95
C ILE A 33 0.33 14.49 -6.22
N PRO A 34 1.32 14.26 -5.34
CA PRO A 34 2.03 15.36 -4.68
C PRO A 34 2.76 16.21 -5.73
N PRO A 35 2.77 17.56 -5.62
CA PRO A 35 3.47 18.43 -6.56
C PRO A 35 4.98 18.46 -6.29
N VAL A 36 5.59 17.28 -6.14
CA VAL A 36 7.02 17.11 -5.85
C VAL A 36 7.83 17.18 -7.13
N VAL A 37 7.40 16.46 -8.17
CA VAL A 37 8.07 16.43 -9.47
C VAL A 37 7.23 17.22 -10.47
N PRO A 38 7.82 18.23 -11.17
CA PRO A 38 7.09 19.01 -12.16
C PRO A 38 6.56 18.15 -13.32
N ASP A 39 5.44 18.57 -13.89
CA ASP A 39 4.87 17.92 -15.08
C ASP A 39 5.83 17.99 -16.27
N GLY A 40 5.88 16.93 -17.06
CA GLY A 40 6.68 16.85 -18.29
C GLY A 40 8.18 16.56 -18.08
N VAL A 41 8.65 16.42 -16.86
CA VAL A 41 10.04 16.02 -16.57
C VAL A 41 10.25 14.52 -16.80
N ILE A 42 9.29 13.72 -16.40
CA ILE A 42 9.31 12.27 -16.49
C ILE A 42 7.87 11.76 -16.62
N ASN A 43 7.66 10.55 -17.12
CA ASN A 43 6.32 9.97 -17.14
C ASN A 43 5.80 9.72 -15.71
N GLN A 44 4.66 10.32 -15.36
CA GLN A 44 4.06 10.25 -14.04
C GLN A 44 2.62 9.80 -14.14
N ILE A 45 2.25 8.77 -13.36
CA ILE A 45 0.87 8.33 -13.25
C ILE A 45 0.49 8.10 -11.79
N HIS A 46 -0.79 8.30 -11.45
CA HIS A 46 -1.32 7.81 -10.20
C HIS A 46 -1.66 6.31 -10.29
N SER A 47 -1.53 5.58 -9.19
CA SER A 47 -1.78 4.12 -9.13
C SER A 47 -3.16 3.71 -9.66
N CYS A 48 -4.18 4.58 -9.63
CA CYS A 48 -5.50 4.29 -10.20
C CYS A 48 -5.50 4.21 -11.74
N HIS A 49 -4.50 4.76 -12.39
CA HIS A 49 -4.34 4.70 -13.85
C HIS A 49 -3.39 3.59 -14.31
N TYR A 50 -2.67 2.97 -13.39
CA TYR A 50 -1.84 1.81 -13.69
C TYR A 50 -2.71 0.59 -14.01
N ARG A 51 -2.33 -0.17 -15.03
CA ARG A 51 -3.03 -1.38 -15.49
C ARG A 51 -2.13 -2.60 -15.53
N ASN A 52 -0.93 -2.46 -16.08
CA ASN A 52 0.06 -3.51 -16.25
C ASN A 52 1.44 -2.91 -16.59
N PRO A 53 2.54 -3.70 -16.51
CA PRO A 53 3.89 -3.22 -16.80
C PRO A 53 4.09 -2.71 -18.23
N GLU A 54 3.34 -3.21 -19.21
CA GLU A 54 3.46 -2.87 -20.63
C GLU A 54 2.92 -1.45 -20.93
N GLN A 55 2.16 -0.86 -20.03
CA GLN A 55 1.68 0.52 -20.12
C GLN A 55 2.81 1.55 -19.98
N LEU A 56 3.89 1.18 -19.31
CA LEU A 56 4.97 2.08 -18.93
C LEU A 56 6.04 2.16 -20.01
N GLU A 57 6.72 3.30 -20.08
CA GLU A 57 7.92 3.46 -20.91
C GLU A 57 9.02 2.47 -20.48
N ASP A 58 9.89 2.07 -21.42
CA ASP A 58 11.03 1.22 -21.10
C ASP A 58 11.95 1.91 -20.10
N GLY A 59 12.46 1.13 -19.14
CA GLY A 59 13.34 1.59 -18.07
C GLY A 59 12.85 1.26 -16.67
N GLY A 60 13.50 1.84 -15.67
CA GLY A 60 13.20 1.65 -14.27
C GLY A 60 11.96 2.43 -13.81
N VAL A 61 11.39 1.99 -12.70
CA VAL A 61 10.15 2.57 -12.15
C VAL A 61 10.34 2.93 -10.67
N LEU A 62 10.08 4.19 -10.34
CA LEU A 62 9.93 4.62 -8.95
C LEU A 62 8.45 4.53 -8.54
N VAL A 63 8.13 3.70 -7.55
CA VAL A 63 6.81 3.64 -6.93
C VAL A 63 6.85 4.42 -5.61
N VAL A 64 6.03 5.45 -5.47
CA VAL A 64 5.97 6.27 -4.26
C VAL A 64 4.75 5.91 -3.43
N GLY A 65 5.00 5.38 -2.22
CA GLY A 65 3.99 4.89 -1.29
C GLY A 65 3.90 3.37 -1.26
N ALA A 66 4.02 2.80 -0.07
CA ALA A 66 4.13 1.37 0.20
C ALA A 66 2.87 0.75 0.81
N GLY A 67 1.72 1.37 0.61
CA GLY A 67 0.43 0.78 0.94
C GLY A 67 0.08 -0.40 0.02
N SER A 68 -1.14 -0.95 0.15
CA SER A 68 -1.58 -2.11 -0.63
C SER A 68 -1.38 -1.94 -2.13
N SER A 69 -1.77 -0.78 -2.69
CA SER A 69 -1.58 -0.53 -4.14
C SER A 69 -0.10 -0.45 -4.52
N GLY A 70 0.70 0.32 -3.78
CA GLY A 70 2.12 0.49 -4.10
C GLY A 70 2.90 -0.81 -3.98
N SER A 71 2.69 -1.57 -2.90
CA SER A 71 3.35 -2.87 -2.70
C SER A 71 2.98 -3.88 -3.77
N GLN A 72 1.71 -3.91 -4.22
CA GLN A 72 1.26 -4.82 -5.28
C GLN A 72 1.84 -4.44 -6.64
N ILE A 73 1.80 -3.16 -7.00
CA ILE A 73 2.34 -2.66 -8.25
C ILE A 73 3.86 -2.89 -8.30
N ALA A 74 4.57 -2.57 -7.22
CA ALA A 74 6.00 -2.77 -7.14
C ALA A 74 6.39 -4.26 -7.28
N ASP A 75 5.65 -5.19 -6.63
CA ASP A 75 5.89 -6.63 -6.79
C ASP A 75 5.59 -7.12 -8.21
N GLU A 76 4.54 -6.62 -8.86
CA GLU A 76 4.21 -6.96 -10.24
C GLU A 76 5.30 -6.48 -11.20
N LEU A 77 5.75 -5.23 -11.07
CA LEU A 77 6.83 -4.67 -11.87
C LEU A 77 8.14 -5.45 -11.70
N LEU A 78 8.50 -5.79 -10.45
CA LEU A 78 9.68 -6.61 -10.17
C LEU A 78 9.57 -7.99 -10.82
N ARG A 79 8.40 -8.62 -10.79
CA ARG A 79 8.14 -9.92 -11.45
C ARG A 79 8.21 -9.83 -12.97
N SER A 80 7.86 -8.69 -13.55
CA SER A 80 7.96 -8.46 -14.99
C SER A 80 9.41 -8.22 -15.45
N GLY A 81 10.37 -8.15 -14.52
CA GLY A 81 11.80 -7.93 -14.81
C GLY A 81 12.19 -6.47 -14.90
N ARG A 82 11.35 -5.54 -14.40
CA ARG A 82 11.69 -4.12 -14.30
C ARG A 82 12.60 -3.86 -13.10
N ASP A 83 13.50 -2.90 -13.23
CA ASP A 83 14.20 -2.31 -12.09
C ASP A 83 13.21 -1.43 -11.31
N VAL A 84 13.06 -1.70 -10.01
CA VAL A 84 12.02 -1.06 -9.17
C VAL A 84 12.64 -0.41 -7.94
N TRP A 85 12.29 0.85 -7.73
CA TRP A 85 12.52 1.60 -6.50
C TRP A 85 11.18 1.80 -5.80
N LEU A 86 11.12 1.53 -4.50
CA LEU A 86 9.91 1.69 -3.70
C LEU A 86 10.16 2.64 -2.53
N SER A 87 9.48 3.79 -2.54
CA SER A 87 9.52 4.74 -1.43
C SER A 87 8.53 4.30 -0.33
N VAL A 88 9.08 3.95 0.82
CA VAL A 88 8.37 3.36 1.98
C VAL A 88 8.26 4.40 3.09
N GLY A 89 7.06 4.89 3.31
CA GLY A 89 6.73 5.74 4.48
C GLY A 89 6.18 4.92 5.66
N PRO A 90 5.69 5.58 6.71
CA PRO A 90 5.02 4.93 7.84
C PRO A 90 3.86 4.05 7.37
N HIS A 91 3.76 2.83 7.88
CA HIS A 91 2.75 1.87 7.45
C HIS A 91 2.49 0.79 8.51
N ASP A 92 1.29 0.23 8.47
CA ASP A 92 0.96 -1.03 9.12
C ASP A 92 1.21 -2.18 8.16
N ARG A 93 1.76 -3.27 8.66
CA ARG A 93 2.07 -4.48 7.89
C ARG A 93 1.41 -5.71 8.52
N PRO A 94 0.08 -5.81 8.48
CA PRO A 94 -0.60 -6.96 9.07
C PRO A 94 -0.25 -8.26 8.33
N PRO A 95 -0.29 -9.42 9.02
CA PRO A 95 -0.17 -10.71 8.35
C PRO A 95 -1.34 -10.89 7.37
N ARG A 96 -1.08 -11.44 6.18
CA ARG A 96 -2.16 -11.79 5.24
C ARG A 96 -3.02 -12.94 5.77
N SER A 97 -2.37 -13.88 6.43
CA SER A 97 -2.99 -14.96 7.18
C SER A 97 -2.12 -15.32 8.38
N TYR A 98 -2.72 -15.87 9.41
CA TYR A 98 -2.02 -16.40 10.57
C TYR A 98 -2.83 -17.53 11.20
N ARG A 99 -2.16 -18.62 11.58
CA ARG A 99 -2.77 -19.81 12.19
C ARG A 99 -3.95 -20.35 11.37
N GLY A 100 -3.77 -20.36 10.03
CA GLY A 100 -4.77 -20.85 9.09
C GLY A 100 -6.01 -19.94 8.93
N LYS A 101 -6.01 -18.74 9.50
CA LYS A 101 -7.09 -17.76 9.37
C LYS A 101 -6.63 -16.54 8.59
N ASP A 102 -7.53 -16.02 7.74
CA ASP A 102 -7.32 -14.81 6.96
C ASP A 102 -7.26 -13.56 7.86
N PHE A 103 -6.52 -12.54 7.43
CA PHE A 103 -6.44 -11.24 8.10
C PHE A 103 -7.82 -10.65 8.43
N VAL A 104 -8.74 -10.74 7.48
CA VAL A 104 -10.11 -10.22 7.64
C VAL A 104 -10.86 -10.93 8.78
N TRP A 105 -10.64 -12.24 8.95
CA TRP A 105 -11.21 -12.99 10.07
C TRP A 105 -10.65 -12.48 11.41
N TRP A 106 -9.33 -12.23 11.48
CA TRP A 106 -8.67 -11.69 12.67
C TRP A 106 -9.21 -10.30 13.02
N LEU A 107 -9.42 -9.41 12.05
CA LEU A 107 -10.05 -8.10 12.29
C LEU A 107 -11.43 -8.24 12.96
N GLY A 108 -12.21 -9.25 12.54
CA GLY A 108 -13.53 -9.52 13.11
C GLY A 108 -13.47 -9.95 14.58
N VAL A 109 -12.73 -11.01 14.86
CA VAL A 109 -12.69 -11.61 16.22
C VAL A 109 -11.95 -10.77 17.24
N LEU A 110 -10.99 -9.94 16.79
CA LEU A 110 -10.27 -8.98 17.64
C LEU A 110 -11.04 -7.65 17.82
N GLY A 111 -12.27 -7.54 17.28
CA GLY A 111 -13.10 -6.34 17.44
C GLY A 111 -12.61 -5.13 16.63
N LYS A 112 -11.67 -5.31 15.71
CA LYS A 112 -11.07 -4.19 14.94
C LYS A 112 -12.02 -3.62 13.88
N TRP A 113 -13.10 -4.31 13.52
CA TRP A 113 -14.16 -3.79 12.66
C TRP A 113 -14.95 -2.62 13.28
N GLN A 114 -14.99 -2.53 14.61
CA GLN A 114 -15.70 -1.48 15.32
C GLN A 114 -14.82 -0.26 15.61
N MET A 115 -13.57 -0.29 15.19
CA MET A 115 -12.67 0.87 15.34
C MET A 115 -13.23 2.07 14.58
N LYS A 116 -13.27 3.19 15.26
CA LYS A 116 -13.70 4.45 14.64
C LYS A 116 -12.59 5.02 13.79
N THR A 117 -12.94 5.62 12.66
CA THR A 117 -12.02 6.42 11.88
C THR A 117 -11.39 7.51 12.78
N PRO A 118 -10.07 7.66 12.77
CA PRO A 118 -9.42 8.75 13.50
C PRO A 118 -9.99 10.13 13.12
N PRO A 119 -9.88 11.13 13.98
CA PRO A 119 -10.26 12.49 13.63
C PRO A 119 -9.54 12.99 12.37
N ALA A 120 -10.17 13.89 11.63
CA ALA A 120 -9.59 14.53 10.45
C ALA A 120 -8.14 15.00 10.70
N GLY A 121 -7.25 14.74 9.76
CA GLY A 121 -5.81 15.02 9.89
C GLY A 121 -4.97 13.87 10.47
N ARG A 122 -5.61 12.73 10.83
CA ARG A 122 -4.95 11.47 11.20
C ARG A 122 -5.48 10.31 10.36
N GLU A 123 -5.92 10.64 9.17
CA GLU A 123 -6.87 9.84 8.41
C GLU A 123 -6.30 8.58 7.81
N HIS A 124 -5.02 8.38 7.76
CA HIS A 124 -4.52 7.22 7.07
C HIS A 124 -3.38 6.54 7.78
N VAL A 125 -3.68 5.40 8.36
CA VAL A 125 -2.68 4.36 8.48
C VAL A 125 -2.58 3.70 7.09
N THR A 126 -1.43 3.84 6.45
CA THR A 126 -1.11 3.11 5.24
C THR A 126 -1.00 1.62 5.58
N ILE A 127 -1.82 0.77 4.98
CA ILE A 127 -1.79 -0.67 5.24
C ILE A 127 -1.14 -1.38 4.06
N ALA A 128 -0.05 -2.09 4.31
CA ALA A 128 0.64 -2.94 3.34
C ALA A 128 0.09 -4.36 3.41
N VAL A 129 -0.97 -4.63 2.65
CA VAL A 129 -1.57 -5.96 2.54
C VAL A 129 -1.82 -6.31 1.09
N SER A 130 -1.61 -7.57 0.71
CA SER A 130 -1.80 -8.03 -0.68
C SER A 130 -2.57 -9.34 -0.73
N GLY A 131 -3.54 -9.40 -1.65
CA GLY A 131 -4.19 -10.64 -2.07
C GLY A 131 -3.60 -11.24 -3.35
N ALA A 132 -2.65 -10.55 -3.99
CA ALA A 132 -2.02 -10.99 -5.23
C ALA A 132 -1.17 -12.26 -5.01
N TYR A 133 -1.02 -13.05 -6.06
CA TYR A 133 -0.14 -14.24 -6.11
C TYR A 133 -0.34 -15.23 -4.94
N GLY A 134 -1.58 -15.45 -4.55
CA GLY A 134 -1.95 -16.37 -3.47
C GLY A 134 -1.97 -15.73 -2.07
N GLY A 135 -1.88 -14.40 -1.97
CA GLY A 135 -2.11 -13.69 -0.73
C GLY A 135 -1.02 -13.93 0.32
N LYS A 136 0.22 -13.61 0.00
CA LYS A 136 1.32 -13.66 0.97
C LYS A 136 1.40 -12.36 1.77
N THR A 137 1.83 -12.46 3.02
CA THR A 137 2.18 -11.29 3.84
C THR A 137 3.24 -10.46 3.13
N VAL A 138 3.01 -9.15 3.03
CA VAL A 138 3.99 -8.22 2.47
C VAL A 138 5.21 -8.19 3.39
N ASP A 139 6.38 -8.33 2.81
CA ASP A 139 7.66 -8.24 3.50
C ASP A 139 8.63 -7.47 2.62
N PHE A 140 8.98 -6.26 3.04
CA PHE A 140 9.84 -5.38 2.26
C PHE A 140 11.27 -5.91 2.14
N ARG A 141 11.78 -6.65 3.15
CA ARG A 141 13.10 -7.29 3.06
C ARG A 141 13.14 -8.32 1.94
N ARG A 142 12.07 -9.11 1.80
CA ARG A 142 11.95 -10.07 0.68
C ARG A 142 11.83 -9.40 -0.68
N PHE A 143 11.29 -8.18 -0.75
CA PHE A 143 11.32 -7.43 -2.00
C PHE A 143 12.75 -6.99 -2.34
N ALA A 144 13.51 -6.52 -1.35
CA ALA A 144 14.91 -6.16 -1.53
C ALA A 144 15.78 -7.37 -1.90
N ASP A 145 15.58 -8.53 -1.28
CA ASP A 145 16.28 -9.79 -1.61
C ASP A 145 16.05 -10.22 -3.07
N ARG A 146 14.95 -9.78 -3.66
CA ARG A 146 14.61 -10.04 -5.07
C ARG A 146 15.08 -8.94 -6.02
N GLY A 147 15.80 -7.94 -5.53
CA GLY A 147 16.40 -6.88 -6.32
C GLY A 147 15.66 -5.55 -6.32
N MET A 148 14.60 -5.37 -5.50
CA MET A 148 13.95 -4.07 -5.34
C MET A 148 14.81 -3.16 -4.46
N THR A 149 15.01 -1.91 -4.87
CA THR A 149 15.65 -0.90 -4.01
C THR A 149 14.59 -0.21 -3.16
N LEU A 150 14.71 -0.32 -1.84
CA LEU A 150 13.84 0.38 -0.90
C LEU A 150 14.42 1.75 -0.57
N LEU A 151 13.55 2.73 -0.43
CA LEU A 151 13.87 4.11 -0.09
C LEU A 151 12.98 4.57 1.06
N GLY A 152 13.42 5.53 1.84
CA GLY A 152 12.57 6.25 2.77
C GLY A 152 11.53 7.14 2.07
N MET A 153 10.86 8.01 2.81
CA MET A 153 9.85 8.91 2.24
C MET A 153 10.45 9.84 1.19
N THR A 154 9.82 9.94 0.02
CA THR A 154 10.10 10.97 -0.98
C THR A 154 9.78 12.35 -0.42
N GLN A 155 10.75 13.26 -0.44
CA GLN A 155 10.66 14.59 0.16
C GLN A 155 10.62 15.73 -0.87
N GLY A 156 11.38 15.62 -1.94
CA GLY A 156 11.51 16.69 -2.92
C GLY A 156 12.15 16.23 -4.21
N PHE A 157 12.24 17.17 -5.15
CA PHE A 157 12.88 16.96 -6.46
C PHE A 157 13.60 18.27 -6.87
N GLU A 158 14.82 18.14 -7.33
CA GLU A 158 15.61 19.23 -7.87
C GLU A 158 16.57 18.69 -8.93
N ASP A 159 16.59 19.28 -10.12
CA ASP A 159 17.53 18.99 -11.21
C ASP A 159 17.69 17.49 -11.54
N GLY A 160 16.59 16.74 -11.63
CA GLY A 160 16.60 15.31 -11.94
C GLY A 160 16.82 14.39 -10.75
N VAL A 161 17.00 14.94 -9.55
CA VAL A 161 17.31 14.19 -8.33
C VAL A 161 16.12 14.24 -7.36
N ILE A 162 15.65 13.06 -6.94
CA ILE A 162 14.70 12.90 -5.84
C ILE A 162 15.47 12.93 -4.51
N SER A 163 15.05 13.78 -3.59
CA SER A 163 15.49 13.74 -2.20
C SER A 163 14.60 12.80 -1.39
N VAL A 164 15.22 12.00 -0.55
CA VAL A 164 14.60 10.92 0.22
C VAL A 164 14.97 11.06 1.70
N ALA A 165 14.02 10.86 2.59
CA ALA A 165 14.28 10.85 4.02
C ALA A 165 15.12 9.64 4.44
N GLY A 166 15.92 9.82 5.49
CA GLY A 166 16.72 8.73 6.10
C GLY A 166 15.89 7.87 7.08
N ASP A 167 14.58 7.75 6.87
CA ASP A 167 13.62 7.14 7.79
C ASP A 167 13.23 5.71 7.44
N LEU A 168 13.84 5.11 6.40
CA LEU A 168 13.49 3.77 5.90
C LEU A 168 13.56 2.71 7.00
N ALA A 169 14.67 2.65 7.76
CA ALA A 169 14.85 1.66 8.81
C ALA A 169 13.78 1.78 9.90
N GLN A 170 13.42 3.01 10.29
CA GLN A 170 12.35 3.26 11.25
C GLN A 170 10.99 2.82 10.70
N ASN A 171 10.65 3.20 9.47
CA ASN A 171 9.37 2.87 8.87
C ASN A 171 9.17 1.35 8.74
N VAL A 172 10.24 0.62 8.37
CA VAL A 172 10.20 -0.85 8.28
C VAL A 172 10.05 -1.48 9.68
N ALA A 173 10.81 -1.00 10.67
CA ALA A 173 10.72 -1.51 12.04
C ALA A 173 9.34 -1.27 12.69
N GLU A 174 8.71 -0.13 12.42
CA GLU A 174 7.33 0.15 12.88
C GLU A 174 6.32 -0.79 12.22
N GLY A 175 6.45 -1.10 10.93
CA GLY A 175 5.66 -2.11 10.25
C GLY A 175 5.84 -3.52 10.82
N ASP A 176 7.07 -3.90 11.19
CA ASP A 176 7.37 -5.16 11.87
C ASP A 176 6.73 -5.22 13.26
N ALA A 177 6.80 -4.13 14.02
CA ALA A 177 6.16 -4.04 15.33
C ALA A 177 4.62 -4.20 15.23
N ASN A 178 3.99 -3.59 14.21
CA ASN A 178 2.57 -3.79 13.92
C ASN A 178 2.27 -5.26 13.60
N HIS A 179 3.08 -5.89 12.75
CA HIS A 179 2.93 -7.30 12.40
C HIS A 179 2.99 -8.20 13.65
N LEU A 180 4.06 -8.10 14.42
CA LEU A 180 4.26 -8.92 15.62
C LEU A 180 3.18 -8.64 16.69
N GLY A 181 2.74 -7.41 16.82
CA GLY A 181 1.64 -7.04 17.73
C GLY A 181 0.34 -7.75 17.37
N LEU A 182 -0.01 -7.80 16.09
CA LEU A 182 -1.21 -8.53 15.63
C LEU A 182 -1.10 -10.04 15.83
N LEU A 183 0.09 -10.64 15.63
CA LEU A 183 0.30 -12.06 15.93
C LEU A 183 0.12 -12.33 17.42
N ALA A 184 0.65 -11.48 18.30
CA ALA A 184 0.50 -11.61 19.73
C ALA A 184 -0.96 -11.47 20.19
N GLU A 185 -1.71 -10.51 19.66
CA GLU A 185 -3.15 -10.38 19.92
C GLU A 185 -3.93 -11.63 19.46
N ALA A 186 -3.58 -12.18 18.29
CA ALA A 186 -4.19 -13.39 17.76
C ALA A 186 -3.89 -14.62 18.65
N ASP A 187 -2.65 -14.76 19.10
CA ASP A 187 -2.25 -15.85 20.02
C ASP A 187 -3.01 -15.75 21.36
N ALA A 188 -3.08 -14.55 21.93
CA ALA A 188 -3.85 -14.33 23.17
C ALA A 188 -5.35 -14.65 22.99
N TYR A 189 -5.94 -14.30 21.82
CA TYR A 189 -7.32 -14.65 21.51
C TYR A 189 -7.53 -16.16 21.41
N VAL A 190 -6.62 -16.87 20.74
CA VAL A 190 -6.68 -18.34 20.62
C VAL A 190 -6.62 -19.00 21.99
N GLU A 191 -5.70 -18.58 22.86
CA GLU A 191 -5.54 -19.11 24.21
C GLU A 191 -6.80 -18.84 25.06
N ALA A 192 -7.27 -17.59 25.07
CA ALA A 192 -8.43 -17.19 25.88
C ALA A 192 -9.73 -17.91 25.48
N ASN A 193 -9.86 -18.34 24.20
CA ASN A 193 -11.04 -18.99 23.68
C ASN A 193 -10.86 -20.52 23.50
N GLY A 194 -9.72 -21.09 23.89
CA GLY A 194 -9.44 -22.52 23.78
C GLY A 194 -9.53 -23.06 22.36
N LEU A 195 -9.11 -22.26 21.37
CA LEU A 195 -9.21 -22.63 19.95
C LEU A 195 -8.05 -23.56 19.56
N ASP A 196 -8.37 -24.64 18.83
CA ASP A 196 -7.38 -25.55 18.25
C ASP A 196 -7.02 -25.05 16.83
N LEU A 197 -6.06 -24.11 16.76
CA LEU A 197 -5.51 -23.59 15.52
C LEU A 197 -4.02 -23.93 15.39
N PRO A 198 -3.51 -24.16 14.16
CA PRO A 198 -2.12 -24.52 13.96
C PRO A 198 -1.18 -23.45 14.50
N LEU A 199 0.00 -23.86 14.99
CA LEU A 199 1.08 -22.96 15.34
C LEU A 199 1.84 -22.55 14.08
N GLU A 200 2.22 -21.28 13.97
CA GLU A 200 2.99 -20.71 12.86
C GLU A 200 4.13 -19.84 13.43
N GLU A 201 5.08 -20.46 14.14
CA GLU A 201 6.20 -19.74 14.77
C GLU A 201 7.09 -19.00 13.76
N GLU A 202 7.19 -19.51 12.54
CA GLU A 202 7.96 -18.87 11.43
C GLU A 202 7.38 -17.49 11.06
N ALA A 203 6.07 -17.25 11.29
CA ALA A 203 5.46 -15.95 11.06
C ALA A 203 5.99 -14.84 11.98
N LYS A 204 6.62 -15.21 13.11
CA LYS A 204 7.22 -14.30 14.09
C LYS A 204 8.67 -13.95 13.77
N ILE A 205 9.25 -14.62 12.78
CA ILE A 205 10.67 -14.40 12.42
C ILE A 205 10.77 -13.18 11.51
N ILE A 206 11.49 -12.17 11.99
CA ILE A 206 11.89 -11.02 11.17
C ILE A 206 13.27 -11.31 10.60
N GLY A 207 13.41 -11.24 9.28
CA GLY A 207 14.68 -11.44 8.59
C GLY A 207 15.69 -10.32 8.84
N PRO A 208 16.96 -10.52 8.45
CA PRO A 208 17.98 -9.48 8.55
C PRO A 208 17.68 -8.32 7.61
N ASP A 209 18.14 -7.12 7.98
CA ASP A 209 18.01 -5.95 7.15
C ASP A 209 18.96 -6.01 5.94
N PRO A 210 18.45 -5.83 4.70
CA PRO A 210 19.27 -5.69 3.52
C PRO A 210 20.03 -4.35 3.51
N ASP A 211 21.05 -4.25 2.64
CA ASP A 211 21.92 -3.07 2.58
C ASP A 211 21.17 -1.75 2.40
N CYS A 212 20.12 -1.72 1.59
CA CYS A 212 19.32 -0.50 1.39
C CYS A 212 18.59 -0.01 2.65
N ILE A 213 18.38 -0.86 3.67
CA ILE A 213 17.83 -0.47 4.98
C ILE A 213 18.96 -0.02 5.92
N VAL A 214 20.11 -0.72 5.89
CA VAL A 214 21.27 -0.42 6.75
C VAL A 214 21.97 0.86 6.30
N ASN A 215 22.11 1.06 4.99
CA ASN A 215 22.75 2.20 4.34
C ASN A 215 21.77 2.90 3.39
N PRO A 216 20.75 3.58 3.90
CA PRO A 216 19.66 4.12 3.07
C PRO A 216 20.16 5.23 2.15
N LEU A 217 19.71 5.20 0.90
CA LEU A 217 19.91 6.29 -0.04
C LEU A 217 19.07 7.48 0.38
N CYS A 218 19.70 8.67 0.46
CA CYS A 218 18.99 9.94 0.70
C CYS A 218 18.80 10.78 -0.58
N ARG A 219 19.41 10.37 -1.68
CA ARG A 219 19.34 11.03 -2.99
C ARG A 219 19.27 9.96 -4.07
N LEU A 220 18.37 10.16 -5.03
CA LEU A 220 18.18 9.26 -6.17
C LEU A 220 18.19 10.10 -7.44
N ASP A 221 19.25 10.01 -8.21
CA ASP A 221 19.32 10.59 -9.55
C ASP A 221 18.53 9.69 -10.50
N LEU A 222 17.47 10.22 -11.09
CA LEU A 222 16.58 9.47 -11.97
C LEU A 222 17.27 8.98 -13.25
N ALA A 223 18.14 9.80 -13.82
CA ALA A 223 18.84 9.47 -15.05
C ALA A 223 19.94 8.41 -14.81
N GLU A 224 20.73 8.56 -13.74
CA GLU A 224 21.77 7.57 -13.37
C GLU A 224 21.14 6.22 -13.01
N ALA A 225 19.97 6.24 -12.33
CA ALA A 225 19.22 5.04 -11.98
C ALA A 225 18.43 4.45 -13.16
N GLY A 226 18.42 5.10 -14.34
CA GLY A 226 17.64 4.65 -15.50
C GLY A 226 16.13 4.67 -15.27
N ILE A 227 15.63 5.51 -14.35
CA ILE A 227 14.22 5.62 -14.05
C ILE A 227 13.53 6.49 -15.09
N THR A 228 12.51 5.95 -15.71
CA THR A 228 11.72 6.61 -16.76
C THR A 228 10.27 6.87 -16.35
N ASN A 229 9.81 6.21 -15.28
CA ASN A 229 8.44 6.30 -14.81
C ASN A 229 8.36 6.50 -13.29
N ILE A 230 7.40 7.31 -12.86
CA ILE A 230 7.01 7.43 -11.46
C ILE A 230 5.54 7.03 -11.31
N ILE A 231 5.26 6.12 -10.38
CA ILE A 231 3.90 5.74 -10.00
C ILE A 231 3.61 6.26 -8.60
N TRP A 232 2.65 7.17 -8.53
CA TRP A 232 2.19 7.75 -7.27
C TRP A 232 1.12 6.85 -6.65
N ALA A 233 1.48 6.04 -5.66
CA ALA A 233 0.57 5.25 -4.85
C ALA A 233 0.23 5.97 -3.54
N THR A 234 -0.03 7.27 -3.66
CA THR A 234 -0.15 8.25 -2.57
C THR A 234 -1.58 8.48 -2.12
N GLY A 235 -2.49 7.58 -2.51
CA GLY A 235 -3.85 7.54 -2.03
C GLY A 235 -4.76 8.60 -2.64
N TYR A 236 -5.84 8.91 -1.91
CA TYR A 236 -6.94 9.74 -2.39
C TYR A 236 -7.36 10.71 -1.31
N ARG A 237 -7.96 11.83 -1.71
CA ARG A 237 -8.69 12.73 -0.82
C ARG A 237 -10.19 12.61 -1.09
N GLN A 238 -10.97 12.85 -0.06
CA GLN A 238 -12.41 13.02 -0.18
C GLN A 238 -12.72 14.45 -0.63
N THR A 239 -13.76 14.61 -1.43
CA THR A 239 -14.29 15.90 -1.91
C THR A 239 -15.64 16.19 -1.33
#